data_c49f8103baab0d940879c88c93b8b93f
#
_entry.id   c49f8103baab0d940879c88c93b8b93f
#
_cell.length_a   1.000
_cell.length_b   1.000
_cell.length_c   1.000
_cell.angle_alpha   90.00
_cell.angle_beta   90.00
_cell.angle_gamma   90.00
#
_symmetry.space_group_name_H-M   'P 1'
#
loop_
_entity.id
_entity.type
_entity.pdbx_description
1 polymer ?
#
loop_
_entity_poly.entity_id
_entity_poly.type
_entity_poly.pdbx_seq_one_letter_code
_entity_poly.pdbx_strand_id
1 'polypeptide(L)'
;MDLKIEATRIAWGVKGVQTVINEIQISNSDNIINFADDLVISTKVKGKLILNENVNSLNYSIETVNKLVYIIGIAGSENERDLVINIAREVYGVEEVIDYISIKTDEF
;
A
#
# COMPACT_ATOMS: atom_id res chain seq x y z
N MET A 1 -5.15 -36.06 5.34
CA MET A 1 -5.24 -35.50 5.57
C MET A 1 -4.85 -35.67 5.45
N ASP A 2 -4.92 -35.81 5.11
CA ASP A 2 -5.13 -35.25 5.26
C ASP A 2 -5.19 -34.61 4.43
N LEU A 3 -5.41 -35.57 3.13
CA LEU A 3 -5.57 -34.67 2.31
C LEU A 3 -6.31 -33.64 2.74
N LYS A 4 -7.20 -33.85 3.45
CA LYS A 4 -7.76 -32.86 4.01
C LYS A 4 -6.80 -32.10 4.73
N ILE A 5 -5.92 -32.74 5.34
CA ILE A 5 -4.91 -32.08 5.97
C ILE A 5 -4.04 -31.46 4.99
N GLU A 6 -3.86 -32.08 3.83
CA GLU A 6 -3.04 -31.54 2.88
C GLU A 6 -3.68 -30.44 2.19
N ALA A 7 -4.83 -30.62 1.71
CA ALA A 7 -5.52 -29.52 1.15
C ALA A 7 -5.64 -28.50 2.17
N THR A 8 -5.79 -28.89 3.35
CA THR A 8 -5.84 -27.98 4.41
C THR A 8 -4.51 -27.36 4.58
N ARG A 9 -3.45 -28.09 4.29
CA ARG A 9 -2.20 -27.55 4.50
C ARG A 9 -1.82 -26.58 3.46
N ILE A 10 -2.16 -26.86 2.23
CA ILE A 10 -1.97 -25.88 1.24
C ILE A 10 -2.77 -24.70 1.62
N ALA A 11 -3.93 -24.92 2.12
CA ALA A 11 -4.75 -23.85 2.53
C ALA A 11 -4.36 -23.37 3.89
N TRP A 12 -3.35 -23.95 4.50
CA TRP A 12 -3.03 -23.54 5.82
C TRP A 12 -2.47 -22.18 5.89
N GLY A 13 -1.75 -21.78 4.88
CA GLY A 13 -1.34 -20.42 4.82
C GLY A 13 -2.56 -19.53 4.79
N VAL A 14 -3.53 -19.90 4.00
CA VAL A 14 -4.73 -19.11 3.89
C VAL A 14 -5.52 -19.16 5.17
N LYS A 15 -5.65 -20.36 5.73
CA LYS A 15 -6.36 -20.47 6.96
C LYS A 15 -5.69 -19.73 8.08
N GLY A 16 -4.38 -19.76 8.12
CA GLY A 16 -3.66 -19.05 9.13
C GLY A 16 -3.93 -17.56 9.05
N VAL A 17 -3.93 -17.05 7.83
CA VAL A 17 -4.20 -15.63 7.63
C VAL A 17 -5.62 -15.32 8.04
N GLN A 18 -6.56 -16.17 7.67
CA GLN A 18 -7.94 -15.92 8.03
C GLN A 18 -8.15 -15.98 9.53
N THR A 19 -7.45 -16.87 10.19
CA THR A 19 -7.58 -16.96 11.63
C THR A 19 -7.08 -15.71 12.31
N VAL A 20 -5.97 -15.18 11.82
CA VAL A 20 -5.44 -13.95 12.38
C VAL A 20 -6.43 -12.82 12.17
N ILE A 21 -6.99 -12.74 10.97
CA ILE A 21 -7.96 -11.70 10.68
C ILE A 21 -9.18 -11.86 11.57
N ASN A 22 -9.63 -13.08 11.78
CA ASN A 22 -10.79 -13.31 12.62
C ASN A 22 -10.53 -12.91 14.05
N GLU A 23 -9.33 -13.15 14.53
CA GLU A 23 -9.00 -12.76 15.88
C GLU A 23 -9.01 -11.24 16.02
N ILE A 24 -8.49 -10.56 15.03
CA ILE A 24 -8.51 -9.12 15.05
C ILE A 24 -9.94 -8.63 15.01
N GLN A 25 -10.77 -9.27 14.21
CA GLN A 25 -12.14 -8.89 14.09
C GLN A 25 -12.89 -9.09 15.40
N ILE A 26 -12.61 -10.18 16.07
CA ILE A 26 -13.25 -10.44 17.35
C ILE A 26 -12.85 -9.38 18.34
N SER A 27 -11.59 -9.00 18.34
CA SER A 27 -11.13 -8.02 19.31
C SER A 27 -11.42 -6.59 18.88
N ASN A 28 -11.47 -6.33 17.56
CA ASN A 28 -11.72 -4.97 17.11
C ASN A 28 -12.06 -4.95 15.64
N SER A 29 -13.34 -4.94 15.33
CA SER A 29 -13.78 -4.99 13.93
C SER A 29 -13.42 -3.71 13.18
N ASP A 30 -13.25 -2.60 13.89
CA ASP A 30 -12.91 -1.35 13.22
C ASP A 30 -11.51 -1.44 12.60
N ASN A 31 -10.61 -2.20 13.22
CA ASN A 31 -9.28 -2.36 12.66
C ASN A 31 -9.31 -3.14 11.36
N ILE A 32 -10.22 -4.09 11.25
CA ILE A 32 -10.34 -4.85 10.01
C ILE A 32 -10.83 -3.94 8.88
N ILE A 33 -11.80 -3.10 9.17
CA ILE A 33 -12.33 -2.18 8.17
C ILE A 33 -11.25 -1.21 7.75
N ASN A 34 -10.50 -0.66 8.71
CA ASN A 34 -9.43 0.27 8.38
C ASN A 34 -8.34 -0.39 7.55
N PHE A 35 -8.03 -1.64 7.87
CA PHE A 35 -7.01 -2.36 7.12
C PHE A 35 -7.44 -2.54 5.66
N ALA A 36 -8.71 -2.88 5.44
CA ALA A 36 -9.21 -3.06 4.09
C ALA A 36 -9.21 -1.75 3.33
N ASP A 37 -9.60 -0.66 3.99
CA ASP A 37 -9.61 0.64 3.35
C ASP A 37 -8.18 1.06 2.99
N ASP A 38 -7.23 0.81 3.89
CA ASP A 38 -5.84 1.17 3.64
C ASP A 38 -5.30 0.42 2.43
N LEU A 39 -5.68 -0.84 2.29
CA LEU A 39 -5.23 -1.64 1.17
C LEU A 39 -5.79 -1.11 -0.14
N VAL A 40 -7.05 -0.71 -0.14
CA VAL A 40 -7.67 -0.13 -1.32
C VAL A 40 -6.97 1.18 -1.69
N ILE A 41 -6.67 2.00 -0.70
CA ILE A 41 -5.97 3.26 -0.94
C ILE A 41 -4.61 3.00 -1.57
N SER A 42 -3.82 2.08 -0.98
CA SER A 42 -2.51 1.77 -1.53
C SER A 42 -2.60 1.29 -2.97
N THR A 43 -3.58 0.45 -3.25
CA THR A 43 -3.76 -0.08 -4.60
C THR A 43 -4.10 1.03 -5.58
N LYS A 44 -4.95 1.95 -5.17
CA LYS A 44 -5.32 3.05 -6.06
C LYS A 44 -4.17 3.99 -6.31
N VAL A 45 -3.39 4.30 -5.29
CA VAL A 45 -2.23 5.16 -5.47
C VAL A 45 -1.25 4.50 -6.42
N LYS A 46 -0.95 3.22 -6.20
CA LYS A 46 -0.02 2.52 -7.07
C LYS A 46 -0.52 2.48 -8.51
N GLY A 47 -1.81 2.23 -8.70
CA GLY A 47 -2.37 2.20 -10.04
C GLY A 47 -2.26 3.52 -10.74
N LYS A 48 -2.52 4.61 -10.04
CA LYS A 48 -2.41 5.92 -10.66
C LYS A 48 -0.97 6.26 -11.00
N LEU A 49 -0.01 5.84 -10.17
CA LEU A 49 1.39 6.09 -10.48
C LEU A 49 1.82 5.30 -11.71
N ILE A 50 1.37 4.06 -11.82
CA ILE A 50 1.72 3.23 -12.97
C ILE A 50 1.19 3.83 -14.26
N LEU A 51 0.01 4.41 -14.22
CA LEU A 51 -0.60 4.97 -15.42
C LEU A 51 -0.07 6.33 -15.80
N ASN A 52 0.71 6.98 -14.94
CA ASN A 52 1.20 8.31 -15.23
C ASN A 52 2.55 8.24 -15.93
N GLU A 53 2.60 8.78 -17.16
CA GLU A 53 3.81 8.69 -17.97
C GLU A 53 4.97 9.45 -17.38
N ASN A 54 4.70 10.43 -16.56
CA ASN A 54 5.75 11.27 -16.01
C ASN A 54 6.32 10.74 -14.69
N VAL A 55 5.85 9.56 -14.27
CA VAL A 55 6.28 8.96 -13.02
C VAL A 55 6.84 7.57 -13.30
N ASN A 56 8.03 7.31 -12.78
CA ASN A 56 8.59 5.96 -12.85
C ASN A 56 8.14 5.22 -11.60
N SER A 57 7.03 4.53 -11.70
CA SER A 57 6.38 3.93 -10.53
C SER A 57 7.24 2.89 -9.83
N LEU A 58 8.20 2.31 -10.54
CA LEU A 58 9.07 1.31 -9.93
C LEU A 58 10.00 1.88 -8.88
N ASN A 59 10.17 3.20 -8.88
CA ASN A 59 11.06 3.84 -7.95
C ASN A 59 10.40 4.19 -6.62
N TYR A 60 9.14 3.82 -6.45
CA TYR A 60 8.39 4.20 -5.25
C TYR A 60 7.75 3.01 -4.56
N SER A 61 7.73 3.05 -3.24
CA SER A 61 7.01 2.09 -2.42
C SER A 61 5.90 2.84 -1.69
N ILE A 62 4.72 2.27 -1.70
CA ILE A 62 3.55 2.89 -1.10
C ILE A 62 3.05 2.03 0.04
N GLU A 63 2.84 2.64 1.20
CA GLU A 63 2.25 1.97 2.34
C GLU A 63 1.17 2.87 2.90
N THR A 64 0.06 2.30 3.29
CA THR A 64 -1.02 3.09 3.88
C THR A 64 -1.36 2.50 5.25
N VAL A 65 -1.37 3.37 6.26
CA VAL A 65 -1.71 2.96 7.62
C VAL A 65 -2.68 4.00 8.16
N ASN A 66 -3.88 3.56 8.51
CA ASN A 66 -4.92 4.44 9.05
C ASN A 66 -5.15 5.64 8.15
N LYS A 67 -5.17 5.39 6.84
CA LYS A 67 -5.45 6.39 5.81
C LYS A 67 -4.34 7.43 5.67
N LEU A 68 -3.19 7.18 6.28
CA LEU A 68 -2.00 7.98 6.05
C LEU A 68 -1.15 7.23 5.03
N VAL A 69 -0.85 7.90 3.93
CA VAL A 69 -0.09 7.27 2.86
C VAL A 69 1.38 7.62 2.99
N TYR A 70 2.21 6.61 3.12
CA TYR A 70 3.65 6.79 3.22
C TYR A 70 4.26 6.44 1.87
N ILE A 71 5.05 7.33 1.32
CA ILE A 71 5.70 7.13 0.03
C ILE A 71 7.19 7.19 0.22
N ILE A 72 7.87 6.12 -0.13
CA ILE A 72 9.32 6.04 -0.03
C ILE A 72 9.85 5.82 -1.42
N GLY A 73 10.84 6.58 -1.83
CA GLY A 73 11.38 6.37 -3.16
C GLY A 73 12.34 7.43 -3.60
N ILE A 74 12.62 7.42 -4.91
CA ILE A 74 13.55 8.34 -5.52
C ILE A 74 12.88 8.94 -6.73
N ALA A 75 12.79 10.27 -6.74
CA ALA A 75 12.21 11.00 -7.86
C ALA A 75 13.33 11.53 -8.75
N GLY A 76 13.07 11.61 -10.03
CA GLY A 76 14.05 12.15 -10.96
C GLY A 76 14.16 13.66 -10.88
N SER A 77 13.15 14.33 -10.30
CA SER A 77 13.16 15.78 -10.17
C SER A 77 12.17 16.17 -9.09
N GLU A 78 12.23 17.42 -8.67
CA GLU A 78 11.27 17.91 -7.70
C GLU A 78 9.86 17.90 -8.29
N ASN A 79 9.76 18.15 -9.58
CA ASN A 79 8.46 18.13 -10.24
C ASN A 79 7.84 16.75 -10.18
N GLU A 80 8.65 15.72 -10.37
CA GLU A 80 8.13 14.36 -10.28
C GLU A 80 7.70 14.05 -8.86
N ARG A 81 8.49 14.46 -7.87
CA ARG A 81 8.14 14.24 -6.48
C ARG A 81 6.80 14.90 -6.16
N ASP A 82 6.64 16.15 -6.56
CA ASP A 82 5.41 16.86 -6.28
C ASP A 82 4.23 16.21 -6.97
N LEU A 83 4.45 15.72 -8.18
CA LEU A 83 3.39 15.03 -8.91
C LEU A 83 2.97 13.76 -8.18
N VAL A 84 3.92 12.98 -7.69
CA VAL A 84 3.62 11.76 -6.97
C VAL A 84 2.82 12.07 -5.71
N ILE A 85 3.23 13.08 -4.97
CA ILE A 85 2.53 13.46 -3.76
C ILE A 85 1.10 13.91 -4.07
N ASN A 86 0.93 14.70 -5.12
CA ASN A 86 -0.39 15.17 -5.48
C ASN A 86 -1.30 14.04 -5.95
N ILE A 87 -0.74 13.09 -6.70
CA ILE A 87 -1.51 11.94 -7.13
C ILE A 87 -2.04 11.18 -5.92
N ALA A 88 -1.18 10.99 -4.93
CA ALA A 88 -1.59 10.26 -3.73
C ALA A 88 -2.64 11.04 -2.95
N ARG A 89 -2.48 12.35 -2.86
CA ARG A 89 -3.42 13.16 -2.12
C ARG A 89 -4.82 13.15 -2.70
N GLU A 90 -4.93 12.95 -3.98
CA GLU A 90 -6.21 12.99 -4.65
C GLU A 90 -7.01 11.70 -4.55
N VAL A 91 -6.39 10.65 -4.04
CA VAL A 91 -7.12 9.39 -3.89
C VAL A 91 -8.12 9.53 -2.75
N TYR A 92 -9.35 9.10 -3.02
CA TYR A 92 -10.41 9.21 -2.04
C TYR A 92 -10.05 8.42 -0.78
N GLY A 93 -10.26 9.01 0.35
CA GLY A 93 -9.99 8.37 1.63
C GLY A 93 -8.64 8.71 2.25
N VAL A 94 -7.74 9.31 1.48
CA VAL A 94 -6.42 9.65 1.99
C VAL A 94 -6.55 10.87 2.91
N GLU A 95 -6.08 10.72 4.15
CA GLU A 95 -6.11 11.83 5.08
C GLU A 95 -4.85 12.66 4.99
N GLU A 96 -3.71 12.03 4.76
CA GLU A 96 -2.48 12.75 4.68
C GLU A 96 -1.46 11.93 3.93
N VAL A 97 -0.53 12.58 3.24
CA VAL A 97 0.56 11.90 2.56
C VAL A 97 1.85 12.29 3.25
N ILE A 98 2.64 11.30 3.64
CA ILE A 98 3.92 11.51 4.29
C ILE A 98 4.96 10.95 3.35
N ASP A 99 5.84 11.80 2.84
CA ASP A 99 6.80 11.35 1.85
C ASP A 99 8.22 11.28 2.40
N TYR A 100 8.90 10.23 1.99
CA TYR A 100 10.33 10.07 2.23
C TYR A 100 10.94 9.88 0.86
N ILE A 101 10.75 10.86 -0.01
CA ILE A 101 11.21 10.79 -1.39
C ILE A 101 12.49 11.59 -1.53
N SER A 102 13.53 10.93 -2.02
CA SER A 102 14.79 11.61 -2.32
C SER A 102 14.76 12.05 -3.77
N ILE A 103 15.43 13.14 -4.06
CA ILE A 103 15.55 13.62 -5.44
C ILE A 103 16.88 13.13 -5.97
N LYS A 104 16.85 12.52 -7.14
CA LYS A 104 18.08 12.06 -7.77
C LYS A 104 18.88 13.27 -8.21
N THR A 105 20.17 13.26 -7.93
CA THR A 105 21.01 14.37 -8.36
C THR A 105 21.83 13.93 -9.55
N ASP A 106 22.27 14.92 -10.31
CA ASP A 106 23.06 14.62 -11.50
C ASP A 106 24.53 14.64 -11.23
N GLU A 107 24.89 14.62 -9.99
CA GLU A 107 26.27 14.78 -9.65
C GLU A 107 27.08 13.58 -9.80
N PHE A 108 26.57 12.52 -10.15
CA PHE A 108 27.36 11.40 -10.51
C PHE A 108 26.60 10.52 -11.39
#